data_9444d92448bd7ea268bb9ea4a326a6d2
#
_entry.id   9444d92448bd7ea268bb9ea4a326a6d2
#
_cell.length_a   1.000
_cell.length_b   1.000
_cell.length_c   1.000
_cell.angle_alpha   90.00
_cell.angle_beta   90.00
_cell.angle_gamma   90.00
#
_symmetry.space_group_name_H-M   'P 1'
#
loop_
_entity.id
_entity.type
_entity.pdbx_description
1 polymer ?
#
loop_
_entity_poly.entity_id
_entity_poly.type
_entity_poly.pdbx_seq_one_letter_code
_entity_poly.pdbx_strand_id
1 'polypeptide(L)'
;MTLKDKCAFLEERVKRLNEIGLALSREDDTNVIFELIMEEAKDITHSDGRTLYMKSDDGKTMNFKILRTDSMNIEMGGTSDTEITFPSVKLYNNEGKANMNNINTYVAHTGKTLNIKDAYKEEGFDFSGTRSIDKQTGYRSRSFLNVPLKNHEDEIIGVIQLLNSIDQKTNKVQPFTIEMQEFVESLASQGAVVLTNKRLIEQQKKLFEAFIKLIATAIDKKSSYTGGHCERVPKIAMLLADAVKKNTDG
;
A
#
# COMPACT_ATOMS: atom_id res chain seq x y z
N MET A 1 1.94 34.99 5.13
CA MET A 1 1.51 34.15 6.26
C MET A 1 2.20 34.65 7.52
N THR A 2 1.45 35.02 8.54
CA THR A 2 2.04 35.49 9.84
C THR A 2 2.58 34.27 10.61
N LEU A 3 3.43 34.51 11.63
CA LEU A 3 3.94 33.45 12.50
C LEU A 3 2.78 32.67 13.16
N LYS A 4 1.72 33.38 13.56
CA LYS A 4 0.51 32.80 14.16
C LYS A 4 -0.23 31.88 13.19
N ASP A 5 -0.36 32.29 11.92
CA ASP A 5 -1.00 31.46 10.88
C ASP A 5 -0.17 30.20 10.60
N LYS A 6 1.17 30.31 10.65
CA LYS A 6 2.08 29.16 10.45
C LYS A 6 1.99 28.17 11.61
N CYS A 7 1.90 28.65 12.86
CA CYS A 7 1.71 27.78 14.02
C CYS A 7 0.37 27.03 13.94
N ALA A 8 -0.73 27.75 13.69
CA ALA A 8 -2.05 27.13 13.56
C ALA A 8 -2.10 26.07 12.45
N PHE A 9 -1.49 26.35 11.31
CA PHE A 9 -1.39 25.39 10.20
C PHE A 9 -0.59 24.13 10.59
N LEU A 10 0.52 24.30 11.31
CA LEU A 10 1.32 23.15 11.77
C LEU A 10 0.59 22.33 12.83
N GLU A 11 -0.09 22.97 13.77
CA GLU A 11 -0.92 22.30 14.78
C GLU A 11 -2.03 21.46 14.14
N GLU A 12 -2.72 21.99 13.15
CA GLU A 12 -3.75 21.25 12.40
C GLU A 12 -3.16 20.05 11.66
N ARG A 13 -1.98 20.20 11.02
CA ARG A 13 -1.29 19.07 10.36
C ARG A 13 -0.90 17.97 11.34
N VAL A 14 -0.35 18.33 12.50
CA VAL A 14 0.01 17.36 13.55
C VAL A 14 -1.23 16.63 14.06
N LYS A 15 -2.31 17.36 14.31
CA LYS A 15 -3.58 16.76 14.74
C LYS A 15 -4.10 15.78 13.70
N ARG A 16 -4.13 16.16 12.43
CA ARG A 16 -4.57 15.28 11.33
C ARG A 16 -3.71 14.02 11.21
N LEU A 17 -2.38 14.13 11.26
CA LEU A 17 -1.48 12.97 11.25
C LEU A 17 -1.73 12.02 12.43
N ASN A 18 -2.01 12.55 13.63
CA ASN A 18 -2.34 11.72 14.78
C ASN A 18 -3.68 10.99 14.61
N GLU A 19 -4.70 11.66 14.07
CA GLU A 19 -6.02 11.07 13.79
C GLU A 19 -5.89 9.94 12.76
N ILE A 20 -5.13 10.15 11.70
CA ILE A 20 -4.82 9.13 10.69
C ILE A 20 -4.08 7.94 11.32
N GLY A 21 -3.04 8.19 12.11
CA GLY A 21 -2.28 7.14 12.80
C GLY A 21 -3.16 6.27 13.70
N LEU A 22 -4.12 6.88 14.41
CA LEU A 22 -5.09 6.16 15.21
C LEU A 22 -6.07 5.35 14.36
N ALA A 23 -6.57 5.90 13.25
CA ALA A 23 -7.46 5.20 12.33
C ALA A 23 -6.76 3.97 11.71
N LEU A 24 -5.54 4.15 11.19
CA LEU A 24 -4.73 3.07 10.64
C LEU A 24 -4.45 1.96 11.66
N SER A 25 -4.19 2.32 12.92
CA SER A 25 -3.87 1.36 13.99
C SER A 25 -5.06 0.53 14.43
N ARG A 26 -6.29 1.01 14.24
CA ARG A 26 -7.54 0.32 14.63
C ARG A 26 -8.08 -0.58 13.52
N GLU A 27 -7.64 -0.36 12.30
CA GLU A 27 -8.14 -1.10 11.15
C GLU A 27 -7.47 -2.47 11.04
N ASP A 28 -8.27 -3.49 10.79
CA ASP A 28 -7.79 -4.87 10.66
C ASP A 28 -7.66 -5.32 9.20
N ASP A 29 -8.44 -4.76 8.29
CA ASP A 29 -8.36 -5.08 6.88
C ASP A 29 -7.24 -4.29 6.20
N THR A 30 -6.28 -5.02 5.63
CA THR A 30 -5.13 -4.42 4.93
C THR A 30 -5.54 -3.59 3.72
N ASN A 31 -6.62 -3.97 3.01
CA ASN A 31 -7.10 -3.20 1.86
C ASN A 31 -7.72 -1.87 2.31
N VAL A 32 -8.43 -1.87 3.44
CA VAL A 32 -8.95 -0.62 4.04
C VAL A 32 -7.80 0.29 4.50
N ILE A 33 -6.73 -0.28 5.08
CA ILE A 33 -5.53 0.49 5.43
C ILE A 33 -4.91 1.13 4.18
N PHE A 34 -4.82 0.39 3.07
CA PHE A 34 -4.32 0.95 1.80
C PHE A 34 -5.19 2.11 1.31
N GLU A 35 -6.52 1.98 1.35
CA GLU A 35 -7.44 3.05 0.94
C GLU A 35 -7.28 4.28 1.84
N LEU A 36 -7.24 4.12 3.17
CA LEU A 36 -7.06 5.23 4.09
C LEU A 36 -5.78 6.02 3.79
N ILE A 37 -4.65 5.34 3.56
CA ILE A 37 -3.39 5.99 3.18
C ILE A 37 -3.55 6.77 1.88
N MET A 38 -4.18 6.18 0.87
CA MET A 38 -4.27 6.77 -0.46
C MET A 38 -5.27 7.93 -0.52
N GLU A 39 -6.40 7.85 0.21
CA GLU A 39 -7.36 8.94 0.31
C GLU A 39 -6.76 10.15 1.06
N GLU A 40 -6.07 9.92 2.17
CA GLU A 40 -5.40 11.00 2.90
C GLU A 40 -4.29 11.67 2.09
N ALA A 41 -3.52 10.88 1.34
CA ALA A 41 -2.51 11.42 0.42
C ALA A 41 -3.15 12.28 -0.67
N LYS A 42 -4.29 11.85 -1.25
CA LYS A 42 -5.08 12.60 -2.23
C LYS A 42 -5.61 13.90 -1.64
N ASP A 43 -6.26 13.83 -0.48
CA ASP A 43 -6.89 15.00 0.14
C ASP A 43 -5.93 16.16 0.38
N ILE A 44 -4.70 15.85 0.78
CA ILE A 44 -3.67 16.86 1.04
C ILE A 44 -3.03 17.36 -0.24
N THR A 45 -2.82 16.49 -1.21
CA THR A 45 -2.09 16.85 -2.44
C THR A 45 -3.00 17.26 -3.57
N HIS A 46 -4.30 17.00 -3.44
CA HIS A 46 -5.30 17.16 -4.51
C HIS A 46 -4.86 16.46 -5.79
N SER A 47 -4.23 15.28 -5.64
CA SER A 47 -3.77 14.50 -6.78
C SER A 47 -4.94 13.86 -7.53
N ASP A 48 -4.91 13.92 -8.86
CA ASP A 48 -5.93 13.31 -9.72
C ASP A 48 -5.73 11.78 -9.80
N GLY A 49 -4.48 11.34 -9.95
CA GLY A 49 -4.12 9.92 -9.98
C GLY A 49 -3.35 9.49 -8.73
N ARG A 50 -3.58 8.26 -8.29
CA ARG A 50 -2.89 7.66 -7.15
C ARG A 50 -2.72 6.15 -7.33
N THR A 51 -1.52 5.66 -7.04
CA THR A 51 -1.19 4.25 -7.14
C THR A 51 -0.36 3.82 -5.94
N LEU A 52 -0.73 2.70 -5.33
CA LEU A 52 0.03 2.05 -4.28
C LEU A 52 0.68 0.79 -4.82
N TYR A 53 1.98 0.71 -4.69
CA TYR A 53 2.76 -0.48 -4.98
C TYR A 53 3.27 -1.10 -3.68
N MET A 54 3.17 -2.44 -3.59
CA MET A 54 3.82 -3.20 -2.51
C MET A 54 4.86 -4.14 -3.09
N LYS A 55 6.00 -4.23 -2.42
CA LYS A 55 7.09 -5.13 -2.78
C LYS A 55 6.63 -6.57 -2.58
N SER A 56 6.93 -7.44 -3.53
CA SER A 56 6.67 -8.89 -3.41
C SER A 56 7.53 -9.51 -2.30
N ASP A 57 7.07 -10.65 -1.74
CA ASP A 57 7.79 -11.34 -0.66
C ASP A 57 9.17 -11.84 -1.08
N ASP A 58 9.35 -12.17 -2.36
CA ASP A 58 10.64 -12.58 -2.94
C ASP A 58 11.56 -11.38 -3.27
N GLY A 59 11.07 -10.15 -3.07
CA GLY A 59 11.81 -8.91 -3.30
C GLY A 59 12.09 -8.60 -4.77
N LYS A 60 11.42 -9.25 -5.73
CA LYS A 60 11.76 -9.12 -7.16
C LYS A 60 10.86 -8.19 -7.94
N THR A 61 9.65 -7.93 -7.44
CA THR A 61 8.66 -7.11 -8.13
C THR A 61 7.98 -6.11 -7.21
N MET A 62 7.42 -5.07 -7.82
CA MET A 62 6.45 -4.15 -7.21
C MET A 62 5.08 -4.48 -7.76
N ASN A 63 4.16 -4.90 -6.90
CA ASN A 63 2.81 -5.30 -7.23
C ASN A 63 1.86 -4.14 -6.98
N PHE A 64 1.01 -3.83 -7.93
CA PHE A 64 -0.07 -2.87 -7.73
C PHE A 64 -1.03 -3.38 -6.64
N LYS A 65 -1.44 -2.52 -5.72
CA LYS A 65 -2.45 -2.78 -4.70
C LYS A 65 -3.67 -1.89 -4.85
N ILE A 66 -3.45 -0.62 -5.20
CA ILE A 66 -4.48 0.36 -5.52
C ILE A 66 -4.07 1.11 -6.77
N LEU A 67 -5.02 1.36 -7.64
CA LEU A 67 -4.92 2.28 -8.76
C LEU A 67 -6.23 3.06 -8.88
N ARG A 68 -6.13 4.38 -8.76
CA ARG A 68 -7.25 5.32 -8.86
C ARG A 68 -6.86 6.47 -9.78
N THR A 69 -7.79 6.92 -10.62
CA THR A 69 -7.66 8.17 -11.39
C THR A 69 -9.03 8.81 -11.50
N ASP A 70 -9.23 9.90 -10.79
CA ASP A 70 -10.55 10.51 -10.62
C ASP A 70 -11.10 11.05 -11.95
N SER A 71 -10.30 11.81 -12.70
CA SER A 71 -10.71 12.38 -14.00
C SER A 71 -11.04 11.31 -15.07
N MET A 72 -10.56 10.08 -14.90
CA MET A 72 -10.82 8.95 -15.79
C MET A 72 -11.83 7.96 -15.22
N ASN A 73 -12.31 8.18 -14.00
CA ASN A 73 -13.20 7.27 -13.27
C ASN A 73 -12.64 5.83 -13.21
N ILE A 74 -11.32 5.72 -12.96
CA ILE A 74 -10.63 4.43 -12.82
C ILE A 74 -10.48 4.10 -11.34
N GLU A 75 -11.01 2.94 -10.95
CA GLU A 75 -10.89 2.37 -9.61
C GLU A 75 -10.58 0.88 -9.71
N MET A 76 -9.36 0.47 -9.30
CA MET A 76 -8.91 -0.93 -9.34
C MET A 76 -8.15 -1.28 -8.07
N GLY A 77 -8.34 -2.51 -7.58
CA GLY A 77 -7.69 -3.04 -6.37
C GLY A 77 -8.21 -2.43 -5.08
N GLY A 78 -7.52 -2.66 -3.96
CA GLY A 78 -7.96 -2.20 -2.64
C GLY A 78 -9.30 -2.81 -2.25
N THR A 79 -10.27 -1.96 -1.93
CA THR A 79 -11.66 -2.35 -1.61
C THR A 79 -12.60 -2.33 -2.84
N SER A 80 -12.09 -1.99 -4.03
CA SER A 80 -12.86 -2.02 -5.28
C SER A 80 -13.09 -3.46 -5.74
N ASP A 81 -14.26 -3.72 -6.35
CA ASP A 81 -14.58 -5.01 -6.97
C ASP A 81 -13.80 -5.26 -8.29
N THR A 82 -13.05 -4.27 -8.77
CA THR A 82 -12.29 -4.37 -10.01
C THR A 82 -10.86 -4.81 -9.75
N GLU A 83 -10.47 -5.96 -10.30
CA GLU A 83 -9.11 -6.45 -10.21
C GLU A 83 -8.13 -5.61 -11.05
N ILE A 84 -6.89 -5.49 -10.54
CA ILE A 84 -5.81 -4.83 -11.28
C ILE A 84 -5.23 -5.82 -12.31
N THR A 85 -5.37 -5.49 -13.59
CA THR A 85 -4.90 -6.32 -14.71
C THR A 85 -3.48 -5.96 -15.19
N PHE A 86 -2.88 -4.90 -14.63
CA PHE A 86 -1.52 -4.49 -15.00
C PHE A 86 -0.46 -5.46 -14.48
N PRO A 87 0.56 -5.78 -15.30
CA PRO A 87 1.65 -6.63 -14.85
C PRO A 87 2.49 -5.95 -13.77
N SER A 88 3.01 -6.75 -12.85
CA SER A 88 3.93 -6.27 -11.81
C SER A 88 5.17 -5.64 -12.41
N VAL A 89 5.68 -4.58 -11.76
CA VAL A 89 6.90 -3.89 -12.20
C VAL A 89 8.13 -4.63 -11.68
N LYS A 90 9.01 -5.08 -12.58
CA LYS A 90 10.24 -5.81 -12.21
C LYS A 90 11.26 -4.86 -11.57
N LEU A 91 11.73 -5.21 -10.37
CA LEU A 91 12.79 -4.48 -9.66
C LEU A 91 14.18 -4.71 -10.28
N TYR A 92 14.37 -5.82 -10.97
CA TYR A 92 15.63 -6.17 -11.62
C TYR A 92 15.39 -6.48 -13.10
N ASN A 93 16.38 -6.17 -13.93
CA ASN A 93 16.37 -6.56 -15.33
C ASN A 93 16.72 -8.05 -15.51
N ASN A 94 16.74 -8.52 -16.76
CA ASN A 94 17.03 -9.93 -17.08
C ASN A 94 18.48 -10.34 -16.73
N GLU A 95 19.39 -9.38 -16.51
CA GLU A 95 20.78 -9.61 -16.08
C GLU A 95 20.92 -9.58 -14.55
N GLY A 96 19.83 -9.41 -13.80
CA GLY A 96 19.84 -9.28 -12.34
C GLY A 96 20.31 -7.93 -11.82
N LYS A 97 20.49 -6.93 -12.68
CA LYS A 97 20.83 -5.55 -12.27
C LYS A 97 19.57 -4.78 -11.88
N ALA A 98 19.72 -3.89 -10.89
CA ALA A 98 18.62 -3.02 -10.45
C ALA A 98 18.05 -2.20 -11.62
N ASN A 99 16.72 -2.22 -11.76
CA ASN A 99 16.02 -1.40 -12.74
C ASN A 99 15.90 0.04 -12.20
N MET A 100 16.80 0.91 -12.60
CA MET A 100 16.85 2.30 -12.15
C MET A 100 16.16 3.28 -13.12
N ASN A 101 15.66 2.80 -14.25
CA ASN A 101 15.07 3.65 -15.29
C ASN A 101 13.59 3.99 -15.02
N ASN A 102 12.88 3.14 -14.28
CA ASN A 102 11.50 3.41 -13.89
C ASN A 102 11.47 4.14 -12.54
N ILE A 103 10.65 5.18 -12.42
CA ILE A 103 10.58 6.03 -11.21
C ILE A 103 10.20 5.25 -9.94
N ASN A 104 9.28 4.28 -10.04
CA ASN A 104 8.85 3.48 -8.88
C ASN A 104 9.94 2.53 -8.42
N THR A 105 10.63 1.88 -9.36
CA THR A 105 11.75 0.97 -9.03
C THR A 105 12.96 1.74 -8.52
N TYR A 106 13.23 2.94 -9.05
CA TYR A 106 14.25 3.83 -8.50
C TYR A 106 13.97 4.17 -7.03
N VAL A 107 12.74 4.58 -6.70
CA VAL A 107 12.34 4.86 -5.31
C VAL A 107 12.44 3.61 -4.45
N ALA A 108 12.01 2.45 -4.97
CA ALA A 108 12.09 1.17 -4.26
C ALA A 108 13.52 0.70 -3.98
N HIS A 109 14.50 1.04 -4.82
CA HIS A 109 15.91 0.70 -4.61
C HIS A 109 16.65 1.71 -3.74
N THR A 110 16.37 3.00 -3.93
CA THR A 110 17.15 4.07 -3.28
C THR A 110 16.55 4.55 -1.96
N GLY A 111 15.25 4.32 -1.76
CA GLY A 111 14.50 4.88 -0.65
C GLY A 111 14.43 6.41 -0.65
N LYS A 112 14.66 7.05 -1.80
CA LYS A 112 14.59 8.50 -1.95
C LYS A 112 13.29 8.89 -2.58
N THR A 113 12.59 9.87 -2.02
CA THR A 113 11.42 10.48 -2.63
C THR A 113 11.80 11.15 -3.95
N LEU A 114 10.95 10.99 -4.96
CA LEU A 114 11.03 11.70 -6.22
C LEU A 114 9.84 12.65 -6.37
N ASN A 115 10.11 13.92 -6.60
CA ASN A 115 9.13 14.97 -6.87
C ASN A 115 9.42 15.57 -8.25
N ILE A 116 8.69 15.12 -9.26
CA ILE A 116 8.89 15.48 -10.68
C ILE A 116 7.83 16.51 -11.07
N LYS A 117 8.29 17.68 -11.50
CA LYS A 117 7.41 18.79 -11.88
C LYS A 117 6.70 18.58 -13.22
N ASP A 118 7.38 17.97 -14.17
CA ASP A 118 6.85 17.71 -15.51
C ASP A 118 7.58 16.52 -16.15
N ALA A 119 6.94 15.34 -16.19
CA ALA A 119 7.50 14.10 -16.75
C ALA A 119 7.82 14.18 -18.25
N TYR A 120 7.25 15.16 -18.96
CA TYR A 120 7.56 15.37 -20.38
C TYR A 120 8.85 16.14 -20.60
N LYS A 121 9.39 16.77 -19.55
CA LYS A 121 10.63 17.55 -19.55
C LYS A 121 11.73 16.93 -18.71
N GLU A 122 11.38 15.92 -17.92
CA GLU A 122 12.33 15.24 -17.03
C GLU A 122 13.23 14.31 -17.83
N GLU A 123 14.53 14.39 -17.58
CA GLU A 123 15.57 13.53 -18.14
C GLU A 123 16.04 12.53 -17.07
N GLY A 124 16.50 11.35 -17.49
CA GLY A 124 17.05 10.33 -16.58
C GLY A 124 16.11 9.20 -16.21
N PHE A 125 14.80 9.29 -16.55
CA PHE A 125 13.84 8.22 -16.36
C PHE A 125 13.10 7.87 -17.66
N ASP A 126 12.68 6.60 -17.76
CA ASP A 126 11.87 6.12 -18.87
C ASP A 126 10.38 6.34 -18.62
N PHE A 127 9.82 7.32 -19.30
CA PHE A 127 8.39 7.62 -19.34
C PHE A 127 7.69 7.10 -20.60
N SER A 128 8.32 6.23 -21.38
CA SER A 128 7.75 5.72 -22.64
C SER A 128 6.41 5.02 -22.41
N GLY A 129 6.32 4.19 -21.38
CA GLY A 129 5.08 3.53 -20.96
C GLY A 129 3.99 4.53 -20.57
N THR A 130 4.31 5.52 -19.75
CA THR A 130 3.39 6.60 -19.35
C THR A 130 2.89 7.37 -20.57
N ARG A 131 3.79 7.78 -21.46
CA ARG A 131 3.43 8.51 -22.69
C ARG A 131 2.57 7.68 -23.63
N SER A 132 2.77 6.36 -23.67
CA SER A 132 1.94 5.46 -24.48
C SER A 132 0.50 5.38 -23.94
N ILE A 133 0.34 5.26 -22.62
CA ILE A 133 -0.98 5.27 -21.96
C ILE A 133 -1.65 6.63 -22.14
N ASP A 134 -0.93 7.73 -21.92
CA ASP A 134 -1.43 9.09 -22.13
C ASP A 134 -1.96 9.29 -23.54
N LYS A 135 -1.24 8.79 -24.55
CA LYS A 135 -1.65 8.88 -25.95
C LYS A 135 -2.91 8.06 -26.27
N GLN A 136 -3.08 6.91 -25.62
CA GLN A 136 -4.23 6.03 -25.82
C GLN A 136 -5.49 6.55 -25.12
N THR A 137 -5.33 7.14 -23.95
CA THR A 137 -6.44 7.57 -23.07
C THR A 137 -6.79 9.05 -23.21
N GLY A 138 -5.92 9.87 -23.83
CA GLY A 138 -6.04 11.32 -23.83
C GLY A 138 -5.68 11.98 -22.50
N TYR A 139 -5.27 11.19 -21.49
CA TYR A 139 -4.76 11.69 -20.22
C TYR A 139 -3.37 12.31 -20.41
N ARG A 140 -2.97 13.21 -19.51
CA ARG A 140 -1.62 13.77 -19.52
C ARG A 140 -1.00 13.69 -18.13
N SER A 141 -0.19 12.68 -17.91
CA SER A 141 0.59 12.50 -16.69
C SER A 141 1.73 13.51 -16.63
N ARG A 142 1.57 14.58 -15.86
CA ARG A 142 2.51 15.71 -15.85
C ARG A 142 3.38 15.73 -14.60
N SER A 143 2.79 15.94 -13.43
CA SER A 143 3.54 16.00 -12.17
C SER A 143 3.44 14.67 -11.41
N PHE A 144 4.56 14.23 -10.83
CA PHE A 144 4.65 12.99 -10.07
C PHE A 144 5.26 13.24 -8.70
N LEU A 145 4.70 12.61 -7.69
CA LEU A 145 5.30 12.47 -6.37
C LEU A 145 5.34 10.99 -6.01
N ASN A 146 6.54 10.44 -5.91
CA ASN A 146 6.77 9.04 -5.56
C ASN A 146 7.48 8.97 -4.21
N VAL A 147 6.82 8.38 -3.21
CA VAL A 147 7.29 8.32 -1.83
C VAL A 147 7.46 6.87 -1.40
N PRO A 148 8.64 6.48 -0.85
CA PRO A 148 8.83 5.13 -0.35
C PRO A 148 8.06 4.89 0.95
N LEU A 149 7.45 3.73 1.09
CA LEU A 149 6.97 3.17 2.35
C LEU A 149 8.14 2.46 3.02
N LYS A 150 8.72 3.08 4.04
CA LYS A 150 9.84 2.54 4.83
C LYS A 150 9.36 2.06 6.18
N ASN A 151 9.71 0.82 6.53
CA ASN A 151 9.46 0.29 7.86
C ASN A 151 10.49 0.80 8.89
N HIS A 152 10.38 0.36 10.14
CA HIS A 152 11.28 0.75 11.24
C HIS A 152 12.72 0.20 11.10
N GLU A 153 12.97 -0.71 10.15
CA GLU A 153 14.29 -1.26 9.82
C GLU A 153 14.88 -0.58 8.57
N ASP A 154 14.29 0.55 8.13
CA ASP A 154 14.63 1.25 6.88
C ASP A 154 14.43 0.40 5.60
N GLU A 155 13.72 -0.73 5.69
CA GLU A 155 13.38 -1.51 4.51
C GLU A 155 12.23 -0.88 3.76
N ILE A 156 12.34 -0.85 2.44
CA ILE A 156 11.29 -0.34 1.56
C ILE A 156 10.32 -1.49 1.28
N ILE A 157 9.10 -1.36 1.80
CA ILE A 157 8.02 -2.34 1.65
C ILE A 157 7.05 -1.98 0.51
N GLY A 158 7.04 -0.73 0.07
CA GLY A 158 6.16 -0.24 -0.98
C GLY A 158 6.55 1.15 -1.49
N VAL A 159 5.76 1.66 -2.42
CA VAL A 159 5.87 3.01 -2.99
C VAL A 159 4.48 3.59 -3.19
N ILE A 160 4.26 4.80 -2.68
CA ILE A 160 3.10 5.63 -3.03
C ILE A 160 3.49 6.46 -4.25
N GLN A 161 2.67 6.44 -5.29
CA GLN A 161 2.80 7.30 -6.46
C GLN A 161 1.55 8.15 -6.59
N LEU A 162 1.73 9.47 -6.61
CA LEU A 162 0.68 10.46 -6.83
C LEU A 162 0.95 11.17 -8.16
N LEU A 163 -0.12 11.41 -8.91
CA LEU A 163 -0.07 12.05 -10.23
C LEU A 163 -0.93 13.30 -10.24
N ASN A 164 -0.42 14.34 -10.93
CA ASN A 164 -1.18 15.54 -11.27
C ASN A 164 -1.87 16.19 -10.05
N SER A 165 -1.10 16.90 -9.21
CA SER A 165 -1.70 17.79 -8.21
C SER A 165 -2.53 18.86 -8.89
N ILE A 166 -3.77 19.05 -8.47
CA ILE A 166 -4.72 20.00 -9.03
C ILE A 166 -4.81 21.25 -8.15
N ASP A 167 -4.49 22.41 -8.69
CA ASP A 167 -4.72 23.68 -8.02
C ASP A 167 -6.22 23.96 -7.88
N GLN A 168 -6.70 24.07 -6.63
CA GLN A 168 -8.13 24.16 -6.32
C GLN A 168 -8.78 25.49 -6.78
N LYS A 169 -7.98 26.51 -7.09
CA LYS A 169 -8.50 27.82 -7.56
C LYS A 169 -8.60 27.87 -9.07
N THR A 170 -7.61 27.29 -9.76
CA THR A 170 -7.49 27.39 -11.22
C THR A 170 -7.92 26.12 -11.94
N ASN A 171 -8.13 25.03 -11.21
CA ASN A 171 -8.40 23.69 -11.72
C ASN A 171 -7.36 23.20 -12.74
N LYS A 172 -6.09 23.62 -12.56
CA LYS A 172 -4.98 23.24 -13.44
C LYS A 172 -3.98 22.35 -12.72
N VAL A 173 -3.37 21.46 -13.47
CA VAL A 173 -2.26 20.63 -12.96
C VAL A 173 -1.09 21.52 -12.58
N GLN A 174 -0.60 21.33 -11.35
CA GLN A 174 0.57 22.00 -10.78
C GLN A 174 1.59 20.97 -10.26
N PRO A 175 2.84 21.37 -10.03
CA PRO A 175 3.81 20.55 -9.31
C PRO A 175 3.39 20.33 -7.87
N PHE A 176 3.79 19.21 -7.28
CA PHE A 176 3.66 18.99 -5.84
C PHE A 176 4.59 19.95 -5.08
N THR A 177 4.09 20.58 -4.03
CA THR A 177 4.90 21.47 -3.16
C THR A 177 5.73 20.63 -2.18
N ILE A 178 6.72 21.26 -1.56
CA ILE A 178 7.53 20.61 -0.52
C ILE A 178 6.67 20.24 0.70
N GLU A 179 5.72 21.08 1.06
CA GLU A 179 4.81 20.81 2.17
C GLU A 179 3.92 19.60 1.91
N MET A 180 3.44 19.42 0.67
CA MET A 180 2.71 18.22 0.26
C MET A 180 3.60 16.97 0.34
N GLN A 181 4.83 17.07 -0.15
CA GLN A 181 5.81 15.99 -0.10
C GLN A 181 6.08 15.55 1.34
N GLU A 182 6.44 16.48 2.23
CA GLU A 182 6.72 16.20 3.65
C GLU A 182 5.54 15.54 4.36
N PHE A 183 4.31 15.94 4.03
CA PHE A 183 3.12 15.31 4.59
C PHE A 183 2.97 13.87 4.11
N VAL A 184 3.09 13.63 2.81
CA VAL A 184 2.99 12.27 2.24
C VAL A 184 4.12 11.38 2.74
N GLU A 185 5.33 11.90 2.94
CA GLU A 185 6.44 11.16 3.56
C GLU A 185 6.11 10.74 5.00
N SER A 186 5.51 11.63 5.79
CA SER A 186 5.08 11.33 7.17
C SER A 186 3.96 10.28 7.19
N LEU A 187 2.98 10.41 6.29
CA LEU A 187 1.89 9.46 6.11
C LEU A 187 2.41 8.09 5.67
N ALA A 188 3.32 8.06 4.70
CA ALA A 188 3.96 6.84 4.20
C ALA A 188 4.73 6.11 5.31
N SER A 189 5.43 6.85 6.17
CA SER A 189 6.14 6.28 7.33
C SER A 189 5.17 5.63 8.33
N GLN A 190 4.07 6.30 8.68
CA GLN A 190 3.05 5.75 9.57
C GLN A 190 2.38 4.51 8.97
N GLY A 191 1.98 4.59 7.69
CA GLY A 191 1.40 3.46 6.96
C GLY A 191 2.34 2.26 6.91
N ALA A 192 3.63 2.50 6.66
CA ALA A 192 4.63 1.43 6.61
C ALA A 192 4.79 0.71 7.96
N VAL A 193 4.75 1.42 9.08
CA VAL A 193 4.81 0.83 10.43
C VAL A 193 3.58 -0.06 10.67
N VAL A 194 2.38 0.46 10.38
CA VAL A 194 1.13 -0.30 10.57
C VAL A 194 1.11 -1.55 9.70
N LEU A 195 1.44 -1.42 8.41
CA LEU A 195 1.47 -2.56 7.47
C LEU A 195 2.51 -3.61 7.87
N THR A 196 3.68 -3.18 8.35
CA THR A 196 4.71 -4.10 8.84
C THR A 196 4.22 -4.86 10.08
N ASN A 197 3.62 -4.16 11.05
CA ASN A 197 3.08 -4.78 12.24
C ASN A 197 1.98 -5.80 11.91
N LYS A 198 1.05 -5.47 11.02
CA LYS A 198 0.02 -6.42 10.54
C LYS A 198 0.64 -7.66 9.91
N ARG A 199 1.62 -7.49 9.02
CA ARG A 199 2.34 -8.60 8.39
C ARG A 199 3.03 -9.49 9.42
N LEU A 200 3.69 -8.90 10.42
CA LEU A 200 4.35 -9.65 11.49
C LEU A 200 3.36 -10.44 12.34
N ILE A 201 2.22 -9.87 12.69
CA ILE A 201 1.14 -10.54 13.44
C ILE A 201 0.60 -11.73 12.62
N GLU A 202 0.35 -11.55 11.32
CA GLU A 202 -0.10 -12.64 10.44
C GLU A 202 0.93 -13.76 10.30
N GLN A 203 2.22 -13.42 10.17
CA GLN A 203 3.30 -14.39 10.13
C GLN A 203 3.41 -15.16 11.44
N GLN A 204 3.30 -14.48 12.57
CA GLN A 204 3.32 -15.08 13.89
C GLN A 204 2.14 -16.04 14.10
N LYS A 205 0.94 -15.66 13.65
CA LYS A 205 -0.25 -16.52 13.67
C LYS A 205 -0.03 -17.79 12.83
N LYS A 206 0.44 -17.65 11.60
CA LYS A 206 0.74 -18.78 10.71
C LYS A 206 1.79 -19.72 11.31
N LEU A 207 2.83 -19.18 11.93
CA LEU A 207 3.87 -19.98 12.59
C LEU A 207 3.28 -20.77 13.78
N PHE A 208 2.43 -20.13 14.58
CA PHE A 208 1.75 -20.76 15.72
C PHE A 208 0.81 -21.90 15.27
N GLU A 209 0.02 -21.67 14.22
CA GLU A 209 -0.84 -22.68 13.62
C GLU A 209 -0.03 -23.88 13.09
N ALA A 210 1.09 -23.62 12.42
CA ALA A 210 1.99 -24.68 11.94
C ALA A 210 2.59 -25.48 13.12
N PHE A 211 2.96 -24.83 14.21
CA PHE A 211 3.50 -25.46 15.41
C PHE A 211 2.45 -26.35 16.10
N ILE A 212 1.20 -25.85 16.27
CA ILE A 212 0.09 -26.67 16.81
C ILE A 212 -0.12 -27.91 15.94
N LYS A 213 -0.14 -27.76 14.61
CA LYS A 213 -0.30 -28.86 13.66
C LYS A 213 0.82 -29.88 13.78
N LEU A 214 2.06 -29.43 13.97
CA LEU A 214 3.22 -30.30 14.16
C LEU A 214 3.09 -31.14 15.44
N ILE A 215 2.72 -30.49 16.58
CA ILE A 215 2.50 -31.19 17.85
C ILE A 215 1.37 -32.21 17.73
N ALA A 216 0.23 -31.82 17.15
CA ALA A 216 -0.90 -32.72 16.94
C ALA A 216 -0.49 -33.96 16.11
N THR A 217 0.27 -33.75 15.05
CA THR A 217 0.80 -34.84 14.21
C THR A 217 1.76 -35.75 14.99
N ALA A 218 2.61 -35.18 15.84
CA ALA A 218 3.57 -35.95 16.64
C ALA A 218 2.86 -36.81 17.71
N ILE A 219 1.80 -36.28 18.34
CA ILE A 219 0.96 -37.01 19.30
C ILE A 219 0.23 -38.16 18.60
N ASP A 220 -0.40 -37.89 17.45
CA ASP A 220 -1.13 -38.90 16.67
C ASP A 220 -0.23 -40.04 16.17
N LYS A 221 1.03 -39.73 15.82
CA LYS A 221 2.01 -40.76 15.44
C LYS A 221 2.49 -41.63 16.59
N LYS A 222 2.51 -41.11 17.83
CA LYS A 222 2.99 -41.86 19.00
C LYS A 222 1.96 -42.84 19.52
N SER A 223 0.70 -42.70 19.17
CA SER A 223 -0.40 -43.55 19.64
C SER A 223 -1.14 -44.15 18.45
N SER A 224 -1.10 -45.47 18.33
CA SER A 224 -1.86 -46.23 17.33
C SER A 224 -3.40 -46.09 17.48
N TYR A 225 -3.86 -45.67 18.67
CA TYR A 225 -5.28 -45.48 18.98
C TYR A 225 -5.80 -44.07 18.64
N THR A 226 -4.94 -43.06 18.58
CA THR A 226 -5.32 -41.67 18.39
C THR A 226 -5.02 -41.14 16.99
N GLY A 227 -4.66 -42.02 16.04
CA GLY A 227 -4.35 -41.63 14.66
C GLY A 227 -5.44 -40.77 14.01
N GLY A 228 -5.14 -39.51 13.80
CA GLY A 228 -6.04 -38.50 13.24
C GLY A 228 -7.10 -37.95 14.21
N HIS A 229 -7.02 -38.29 15.50
CA HIS A 229 -7.97 -37.77 16.53
C HIS A 229 -7.83 -36.25 16.69
N CYS A 230 -6.60 -35.76 16.78
CA CYS A 230 -6.29 -34.33 16.91
C CYS A 230 -6.72 -33.47 15.71
N GLU A 231 -6.91 -34.09 14.53
CA GLU A 231 -7.48 -33.39 13.36
C GLU A 231 -9.01 -33.49 13.27
N ARG A 232 -9.59 -34.62 13.70
CA ARG A 232 -11.05 -34.85 13.59
C ARG A 232 -11.86 -34.11 14.65
N VAL A 233 -11.39 -34.09 15.89
CA VAL A 233 -12.12 -33.42 16.99
C VAL A 233 -12.34 -31.95 16.76
N PRO A 234 -11.35 -31.12 16.37
CA PRO A 234 -11.59 -29.72 16.06
C PRO A 234 -12.57 -29.52 14.89
N LYS A 235 -12.49 -30.35 13.83
CA LYS A 235 -13.43 -30.27 12.71
C LYS A 235 -14.87 -30.54 13.14
N ILE A 236 -15.09 -31.56 13.97
CA ILE A 236 -16.42 -31.87 14.50
C ILE A 236 -16.92 -30.77 15.43
N ALA A 237 -16.05 -30.21 16.29
CA ALA A 237 -16.38 -29.10 17.17
C ALA A 237 -16.81 -27.85 16.38
N MET A 238 -16.08 -27.52 15.30
CA MET A 238 -16.44 -26.40 14.41
C MET A 238 -17.78 -26.63 13.71
N LEU A 239 -18.03 -27.85 13.19
CA LEU A 239 -19.31 -28.18 12.57
C LEU A 239 -20.49 -28.07 13.54
N LEU A 240 -20.30 -28.48 14.81
CA LEU A 240 -21.29 -28.33 15.85
C LEU A 240 -21.53 -26.84 16.21
N ALA A 241 -20.47 -26.05 16.33
CA ALA A 241 -20.58 -24.62 16.61
C ALA A 241 -21.31 -23.88 15.46
N ASP A 242 -21.00 -24.20 14.21
CA ASP A 242 -21.68 -23.63 13.05
C ASP A 242 -23.16 -24.04 12.96
N ALA A 243 -23.49 -25.28 13.34
CA ALA A 243 -24.88 -25.75 13.38
C ALA A 243 -25.69 -25.04 14.48
N VAL A 244 -25.09 -24.82 15.64
CA VAL A 244 -25.72 -24.05 16.73
C VAL A 244 -25.94 -22.61 16.33
N LYS A 245 -24.95 -21.96 15.71
CA LYS A 245 -25.10 -20.57 15.25
C LYS A 245 -26.22 -20.41 14.24
N LYS A 246 -26.36 -21.33 13.27
CA LYS A 246 -27.46 -21.31 12.29
C LYS A 246 -28.85 -21.55 12.90
N ASN A 247 -28.94 -22.24 14.06
CA ASN A 247 -30.20 -22.49 14.76
C ASN A 247 -30.56 -21.37 15.73
N THR A 248 -29.64 -20.46 16.08
CA THR A 248 -29.90 -19.33 16.99
C THR A 248 -30.32 -18.07 16.25
N ASP A 249 -30.11 -18.00 14.92
CA ASP A 249 -30.47 -16.86 14.05
C ASP A 249 -31.84 -17.08 13.35
N GLY A 250 -32.68 -18.04 13.82
CA GLY A 250 -34.02 -18.37 13.33
C GLY A 250 -35.14 -18.01 14.30
#